data_b58aca2d327d354827ea2c596f7a155f
#
_entry.id   b58aca2d327d354827ea2c596f7a155f
#
_cell.length_a   1.000
_cell.length_b   1.000
_cell.length_c   1.000
_cell.angle_alpha   90.00
_cell.angle_beta   90.00
_cell.angle_gamma   90.00
#
_symmetry.space_group_name_H-M   'P 1'
#
loop_
_entity.id
_entity.type
_entity.pdbx_description
1 polymer ?
#
loop_
_entity_poly.entity_id
_entity_poly.type
_entity_poly.pdbx_seq_one_letter_code
_entity_poly.pdbx_strand_id
1 'polypeptide(L)' 'MVDLLWNSRMLGAMQAHACLTEEEMIVLMDWAKGRSIANTAMMHHMSTSKVDKIRKRLRMKYDGIQAYADLPPRKR' A
#
# COMPACT_ATOMS: atom_id res chain seq x y z
N MET A 1 -12.80 2.78 -11.13
CA MET A 1 -12.20 3.89 -10.38
C MET A 1 -10.74 3.59 -10.07
N VAL A 2 -9.89 4.57 -10.26
CA VAL A 2 -8.47 4.42 -10.01
C VAL A 2 -8.17 4.68 -8.54
N ASP A 3 -7.46 3.76 -7.90
CA ASP A 3 -6.95 3.93 -6.56
C ASP A 3 -5.52 4.46 -6.64
N LEU A 4 -4.68 4.11 -5.69
CA LEU A 4 -3.28 4.51 -5.72
C LEU A 4 -2.52 3.78 -6.83
N LEU A 5 -1.78 4.54 -7.61
CA LEU A 5 -0.82 4.02 -8.57
C LEU A 5 0.57 4.24 -7.99
N TRP A 6 1.13 3.19 -7.44
CA TRP A 6 2.40 3.27 -6.73
C TRP A 6 3.57 3.46 -7.70
N ASN A 7 4.43 4.41 -7.38
CA ASN A 7 5.68 4.61 -8.11
C ASN A 7 6.86 4.58 -7.12
N SER A 8 8.08 4.65 -7.64
CA SER A 8 9.29 4.53 -6.81
C SER A 8 9.35 5.59 -5.71
N ARG A 9 8.94 6.83 -6.01
CA ARG A 9 8.94 7.92 -5.05
C ARG A 9 7.96 7.64 -3.91
N MET A 10 6.76 7.22 -4.24
CA MET A 10 5.73 6.90 -3.25
C MET A 10 6.15 5.71 -2.38
N LEU A 11 6.71 4.67 -3.00
CA LEU A 11 7.19 3.50 -2.26
C LEU A 11 8.31 3.87 -1.32
N GLY A 12 9.28 4.67 -1.78
CA GLY A 12 10.36 5.15 -0.94
C GLY A 12 9.88 5.95 0.25
N ALA A 13 8.92 6.85 0.04
CA ALA A 13 8.34 7.66 1.10
C ALA A 13 7.59 6.79 2.12
N MET A 14 6.82 5.81 1.66
CA MET A 14 6.13 4.89 2.57
C MET A 14 7.11 4.09 3.41
N GLN A 15 8.17 3.58 2.80
CA GLN A 15 9.20 2.83 3.52
C GLN A 15 9.92 3.70 4.55
N ALA A 16 10.18 4.95 4.21
CA ALA A 16 10.94 5.86 5.07
C ALA A 16 10.11 6.42 6.22
N HIS A 17 8.82 6.68 6.02
CA HIS A 17 8.03 7.49 6.94
C HIS A 17 6.81 6.78 7.54
N ALA A 18 6.33 5.70 6.96
CA ALA A 18 5.05 5.12 7.37
C ALA A 18 5.17 4.01 8.41
N CYS A 19 6.36 3.64 8.83
CA CYS A 19 6.60 2.60 9.84
C CYS A 19 5.86 1.30 9.50
N LEU A 20 6.14 0.74 8.31
CA LEU A 20 5.44 -0.43 7.82
C LEU A 20 5.87 -1.70 8.56
N THR A 21 4.89 -2.55 8.87
CA THR A 21 5.17 -3.91 9.34
C THR A 21 5.61 -4.77 8.17
N GLU A 22 6.14 -5.95 8.46
CA GLU A 22 6.56 -6.89 7.42
C GLU A 22 5.40 -7.26 6.49
N GLU A 23 4.23 -7.56 7.06
CA GLU A 23 3.05 -7.89 6.27
C GLU A 23 2.60 -6.73 5.41
N GLU A 24 2.63 -5.51 5.95
CA GLU A 24 2.29 -4.31 5.19
C GLU A 24 3.24 -4.10 4.02
N MET A 25 4.52 -4.34 4.23
CA MET A 25 5.51 -4.22 3.17
C MET A 25 5.25 -5.24 2.06
N ILE A 26 4.96 -6.49 2.40
CA ILE A 26 4.65 -7.53 1.43
C ILE A 26 3.44 -7.13 0.57
N VAL A 27 2.36 -6.70 1.22
CA VAL A 27 1.14 -6.30 0.51
C VAL A 27 1.39 -5.06 -0.35
N LEU A 28 2.14 -4.09 0.17
CA LEU A 28 2.47 -2.89 -0.58
C LEU A 28 3.26 -3.21 -1.85
N MET A 29 4.26 -4.07 -1.76
CA MET A 29 5.09 -4.43 -2.92
C MET A 29 4.28 -5.18 -3.98
N ASP A 30 3.40 -6.10 -3.56
CA ASP A 30 2.53 -6.81 -4.48
C ASP A 30 1.54 -5.85 -5.17
N TRP A 31 0.98 -4.93 -4.40
CA TRP A 31 0.09 -3.92 -4.94
C TRP A 31 0.78 -3.07 -5.99
N ALA A 32 2.02 -2.65 -5.70
CA ALA A 32 2.81 -1.84 -6.63
C ALA A 32 3.11 -2.58 -7.93
N LYS A 33 3.21 -3.91 -7.87
CA LYS A 33 3.43 -4.74 -9.06
C LYS A 33 2.16 -5.01 -9.84
N GLY A 34 1.03 -4.51 -9.39
CA GLY A 34 -0.25 -4.68 -10.06
C GLY A 34 -0.99 -5.97 -9.70
N ARG A 35 -0.59 -6.67 -8.65
CA ARG A 35 -1.28 -7.88 -8.22
C ARG A 35 -2.61 -7.55 -7.55
N SER A 36 -3.61 -8.40 -7.79
CA SER A 36 -4.92 -8.24 -7.18
C SER A 36 -4.89 -8.68 -5.71
N ILE A 37 -5.93 -8.30 -4.97
CA ILE A 37 -6.11 -8.74 -3.59
C ILE A 37 -6.13 -10.27 -3.51
N ALA A 38 -6.88 -10.92 -4.40
CA ALA A 38 -6.98 -12.38 -4.41
C ALA A 38 -5.62 -13.02 -4.68
N ASN A 39 -4.86 -12.47 -5.61
CA ASN A 39 -3.55 -12.99 -5.98
C ASN A 39 -2.55 -12.87 -4.81
N THR A 40 -2.51 -11.70 -4.17
CA THR A 40 -1.67 -11.48 -3.00
C THR A 40 -2.04 -12.45 -1.87
N ALA A 41 -3.34 -12.59 -1.61
CA ALA A 41 -3.82 -13.49 -0.56
C ALA A 41 -3.36 -14.93 -0.81
N MET A 42 -3.51 -15.40 -2.04
CA MET A 42 -3.11 -16.75 -2.41
C MET A 42 -1.61 -16.96 -2.29
N MET A 43 -0.81 -16.03 -2.76
CA MET A 43 0.65 -16.17 -2.75
C MET A 43 1.25 -16.17 -1.35
N HIS A 44 0.63 -15.46 -0.42
CA HIS A 44 1.19 -15.30 0.93
C HIS A 44 0.36 -15.99 2.00
N HIS A 45 -0.57 -16.87 1.60
CA HIS A 45 -1.41 -17.65 2.54
C HIS A 45 -2.18 -16.75 3.50
N MET A 46 -2.72 -15.64 2.99
CA MET A 46 -3.57 -14.72 3.74
C MET A 46 -5.00 -14.81 3.23
N SER A 47 -5.96 -14.40 4.05
CA SER A 47 -7.32 -14.23 3.58
C SER A 47 -7.43 -12.95 2.74
N THR A 48 -8.40 -12.90 1.84
CA THR A 48 -8.67 -11.69 1.06
C THR A 48 -9.10 -10.53 1.97
N SER A 49 -9.85 -10.84 3.03
CA SER A 49 -10.23 -9.84 4.03
C SER A 49 -9.02 -9.21 4.71
N LYS A 50 -8.03 -10.03 5.05
CA LYS A 50 -6.80 -9.53 5.68
C LYS A 50 -6.03 -8.61 4.73
N VAL A 51 -5.87 -9.03 3.47
CA VAL A 51 -5.18 -8.22 2.46
C VAL A 51 -5.92 -6.88 2.26
N ASP A 52 -7.25 -6.91 2.19
CA ASP A 52 -8.04 -5.71 2.04
C ASP A 52 -7.86 -4.75 3.23
N LYS A 53 -7.87 -5.27 4.44
CA LYS A 53 -7.63 -4.47 5.65
C LYS A 53 -6.24 -3.85 5.63
N ILE A 54 -5.23 -4.60 5.20
CA ILE A 54 -3.86 -4.09 5.10
C ILE A 54 -3.80 -2.97 4.07
N ARG A 55 -4.44 -3.13 2.92
CA ARG A 55 -4.50 -2.06 1.91
C ARG A 55 -5.16 -0.80 2.45
N LYS A 56 -6.23 -0.94 3.22
CA LYS A 56 -6.88 0.20 3.86
C LYS A 56 -5.94 0.92 4.83
N ARG A 57 -5.19 0.17 5.63
CA ARG A 57 -4.18 0.76 6.51
C ARG A 57 -3.09 1.48 5.73
N LEU A 58 -2.65 0.90 4.61
CA LEU A 58 -1.65 1.53 3.75
C LEU A 58 -2.16 2.86 3.19
N ARG A 59 -3.43 2.92 2.79
CA ARG A 59 -4.04 4.19 2.33
C ARG A 59 -4.02 5.23 3.45
N MET A 60 -4.39 4.84 4.65
CA MET A 60 -4.40 5.75 5.80
C MET A 60 -2.99 6.25 6.13
N LYS A 61 -2.00 5.37 6.08
CA LYS A 61 -0.61 5.75 6.32
C LYS A 61 -0.10 6.68 5.22
N TYR A 62 -0.48 6.43 3.97
CA TYR A 62 -0.14 7.32 2.87
C TYR A 62 -0.72 8.72 3.11
N ASP A 63 -1.99 8.79 3.47
CA ASP A 63 -2.63 10.08 3.75
C ASP A 63 -1.94 10.81 4.90
N GLY A 64 -1.50 10.06 5.90
CA GLY A 64 -0.81 10.63 7.06
C GLY A 64 0.55 11.24 6.74
N ILE A 65 1.25 10.70 5.76
CA ILE A 65 2.59 11.20 5.39
C ILE A 65 2.55 12.11 4.17
N GLN A 66 1.43 12.18 3.46
CA GLN A 66 1.32 12.82 2.15
C GLN A 66 1.80 14.26 2.16
N ALA A 67 1.41 15.04 3.16
CA ALA A 67 1.74 16.46 3.21
C ALA A 67 3.24 16.69 3.42
N TYR A 68 3.83 16.05 4.44
CA TYR A 68 5.23 16.34 4.75
C TYR A 68 6.22 15.57 3.88
N ALA A 69 5.79 14.50 3.25
CA ALA A 69 6.62 13.78 2.29
C ALA A 69 6.48 14.31 0.87
N ASP A 70 5.70 15.37 0.69
CA ASP A 70 5.47 16.03 -0.60
C ASP A 70 4.99 15.05 -1.67
N LEU A 71 4.00 14.23 -1.31
CA LEU A 71 3.39 13.27 -2.21
C LEU A 71 2.08 13.81 -2.77
N PRO A 72 1.67 13.36 -3.97
CA PRO A 72 0.38 13.76 -4.49
C PRO A 72 -0.75 13.16 -3.65
N PRO A 73 -1.88 13.89 -3.47
CA PRO A 73 -3.02 13.34 -2.76
C PRO A 73 -3.65 12.18 -3.54
N ARG A 74 -4.30 11.26 -2.81
CA ARG A 74 -5.01 10.16 -3.45
C ARG A 74 -6.17 10.71 -4.28
N LYS A 75 -6.37 10.12 -5.43
CA LYS A 75 -7.54 10.40 -6.25
C LYS A 75 -8.73 9.59 -5.73
N ARG A 76 -9.89 10.19 -5.84
CA ARG A 76 -11.13 9.56 -5.40
C ARG A 76 -12.11 9.40 -6.54
#